data_dce28c957d42dbdb93d9f0f82c4c818f
#
_entry.id   dce28c957d42dbdb93d9f0f82c4c818f
#
_cell.length_a   1.000
_cell.length_b   1.000
_cell.length_c   1.000
_cell.angle_alpha   90.00
_cell.angle_beta   90.00
_cell.angle_gamma   90.00
#
_symmetry.space_group_name_H-M   'P 1'
#
loop_
_entity.id
_entity.type
_entity.pdbx_description
1 polymer ?
#
loop_
_entity_poly.entity_id
_entity_poly.type
_entity_poly.pdbx_seq_one_letter_code
_entity_poly.pdbx_strand_id
1 'polypeptide(L)'
;MKKYLFIVLLLGVCIADVIVLKNGQFFNGLLVGIKENNILFKDENNKIIHLRTETIKHLGLSNGEIIIKDNSLNLSKYQKASLLLSYNSYEEQKKLYDNYKSPENIVFAGCCFFIISAMIISSSSNSKGSNDSGGFWRAFENFMNGFFND
;
A
#
# COMPACT_ATOMS: atom_id res chain seq x y z
N MET A 1 -24.71 11.64 28.98
CA MET A 1 -23.77 11.54 27.84
C MET A 1 -22.58 10.57 28.05
N LYS A 2 -22.04 10.39 29.26
CA LYS A 2 -20.90 9.47 29.51
C LYS A 2 -21.18 7.97 29.27
N LYS A 3 -22.44 7.52 29.36
CA LYS A 3 -22.81 6.11 29.15
C LYS A 3 -22.69 5.64 27.69
N TYR A 4 -22.91 6.54 26.73
CA TYR A 4 -22.83 6.21 25.31
C TYR A 4 -21.39 6.19 24.78
N LEU A 5 -20.48 6.92 25.43
CA LEU A 5 -19.06 6.90 25.10
C LEU A 5 -18.46 5.51 25.33
N PHE A 6 -18.91 4.81 26.37
CA PHE A 6 -18.45 3.45 26.70
C PHE A 6 -18.91 2.42 25.66
N ILE A 7 -20.13 2.60 25.12
CA ILE A 7 -20.68 1.73 24.07
C ILE A 7 -19.92 1.92 22.76
N VAL A 8 -19.58 3.17 22.39
CA VAL A 8 -18.79 3.49 21.20
C VAL A 8 -17.36 2.95 21.33
N LEU A 9 -16.79 2.99 22.54
CA LEU A 9 -15.46 2.41 22.82
C LEU A 9 -15.47 0.88 22.76
N LEU A 10 -16.57 0.24 23.16
CA LEU A 10 -16.74 -1.22 23.10
C LEU A 10 -16.98 -1.71 21.66
N LEU A 11 -17.60 -0.90 20.80
CA LEU A 11 -17.80 -1.17 19.38
C LEU A 11 -16.50 -1.00 18.57
N GLY A 12 -15.50 -0.29 19.11
CA GLY A 12 -14.17 -0.18 18.55
C GLY A 12 -13.25 -1.36 18.81
N VAL A 13 -13.77 -2.49 19.31
CA VAL A 13 -12.98 -3.71 19.45
C VAL A 13 -12.56 -4.17 18.08
N CYS A 14 -11.28 -4.04 17.83
CA CYS A 14 -10.59 -4.36 16.59
C CYS A 14 -11.03 -5.71 16.05
N ILE A 15 -11.79 -5.67 14.97
CA ILE A 15 -12.09 -6.84 14.15
C ILE A 15 -10.82 -7.14 13.37
N ALA A 16 -9.92 -7.92 13.96
CA ALA A 16 -8.67 -8.32 13.34
C ALA A 16 -8.66 -9.82 13.10
N ASP A 17 -8.08 -10.22 11.98
CA ASP A 17 -7.76 -11.62 11.74
C ASP A 17 -6.55 -12.01 12.58
N VAL A 18 -6.47 -13.25 13.00
CA VAL A 18 -5.41 -13.74 13.89
C VAL A 18 -4.69 -14.92 13.24
N ILE A 19 -3.38 -14.82 13.15
CA ILE A 19 -2.52 -15.93 12.74
C ILE A 19 -1.67 -16.39 13.93
N VAL A 20 -1.70 -17.69 14.20
CA VAL A 20 -0.79 -18.34 15.15
C VAL A 20 0.12 -19.29 14.37
N LEU A 21 1.41 -19.07 14.49
CA LEU A 21 2.43 -19.94 13.87
C LEU A 21 2.72 -21.17 14.77
N LYS A 22 3.30 -22.19 14.16
CA LYS A 22 3.72 -23.41 14.88
C LYS A 22 4.82 -23.17 15.92
N ASN A 23 5.64 -22.15 15.71
CA ASN A 23 6.66 -21.73 16.67
C ASN A 23 6.12 -20.93 17.87
N GLY A 24 4.80 -20.70 17.95
CA GLY A 24 4.12 -19.96 19.01
C GLY A 24 4.01 -18.46 18.77
N GLN A 25 4.60 -17.92 17.71
CA GLN A 25 4.39 -16.51 17.34
C GLN A 25 2.95 -16.30 16.86
N PHE A 26 2.41 -15.12 17.15
CA PHE A 26 1.09 -14.74 16.67
C PHE A 26 1.14 -13.34 16.03
N PHE A 27 0.24 -13.10 15.08
CA PHE A 27 0.06 -11.84 14.40
C PHE A 27 -1.42 -11.49 14.37
N ASN A 28 -1.71 -10.22 14.66
CA ASN A 28 -3.03 -9.63 14.46
C ASN A 28 -2.99 -8.74 13.23
N GLY A 29 -4.05 -8.72 12.45
CA GLY A 29 -4.06 -7.90 11.25
C GLY A 29 -5.19 -8.25 10.31
N LEU A 30 -4.90 -8.27 9.02
CA LEU A 30 -5.86 -8.54 7.96
C LEU A 30 -5.31 -9.57 6.97
N LEU A 31 -6.09 -10.59 6.67
CA LEU A 31 -5.80 -11.53 5.60
C LEU A 31 -6.02 -10.83 4.25
N VAL A 32 -4.95 -10.60 3.49
CA VAL A 32 -4.99 -9.95 2.17
C VAL A 32 -5.36 -10.97 1.09
N GLY A 33 -4.72 -12.15 1.11
CA GLY A 33 -4.99 -13.15 0.10
C GLY A 33 -4.22 -14.45 0.32
N ILE A 34 -4.62 -15.46 -0.44
CA ILE A 34 -4.01 -16.80 -0.42
C ILE A 34 -3.81 -17.27 -1.86
N LYS A 35 -2.60 -17.75 -2.15
CA LYS A 35 -2.26 -18.36 -3.43
C LYS A 35 -1.45 -19.63 -3.17
N GLU A 36 -2.01 -20.77 -3.55
CA GLU A 36 -1.40 -22.08 -3.29
C GLU A 36 -1.06 -22.24 -1.79
N ASN A 37 0.22 -22.29 -1.47
CA ASN A 37 0.74 -22.43 -0.10
C ASN A 37 1.22 -21.10 0.50
N ASN A 38 1.03 -19.97 -0.18
CA ASN A 38 1.47 -18.67 0.28
C ASN A 38 0.29 -17.82 0.74
N ILE A 39 0.47 -17.17 1.88
CA ILE A 39 -0.50 -16.28 2.49
C ILE A 39 0.11 -14.89 2.59
N LEU A 40 -0.64 -13.89 2.11
CA LEU A 40 -0.36 -12.49 2.35
C LEU A 40 -1.18 -12.01 3.54
N PHE A 41 -0.50 -11.56 4.55
CA PHE A 41 -1.10 -11.03 5.76
C PHE A 41 -0.55 -9.64 6.05
N LYS A 42 -1.43 -8.70 6.32
CA LYS A 42 -1.09 -7.34 6.67
C LYS A 42 -1.21 -7.20 8.18
N ASP A 43 -0.11 -6.94 8.87
CA ASP A 43 -0.08 -6.77 10.32
C ASP A 43 -0.67 -5.43 10.77
N GLU A 44 -0.79 -5.24 12.07
CA GLU A 44 -1.29 -4.00 12.70
C GLU A 44 -0.45 -2.76 12.37
N ASN A 45 0.83 -2.93 11.99
CA ASN A 45 1.73 -1.86 11.55
C ASN A 45 1.63 -1.59 10.04
N ASN A 46 0.63 -2.15 9.34
CA ASN A 46 0.45 -2.09 7.90
C ASN A 46 1.57 -2.77 7.08
N LYS A 47 2.41 -3.58 7.71
CA LYS A 47 3.46 -4.34 7.05
C LYS A 47 2.89 -5.62 6.47
N ILE A 48 3.21 -5.90 5.20
CA ILE A 48 2.84 -7.16 4.57
C ILE A 48 3.85 -8.25 4.93
N ILE A 49 3.31 -9.34 5.44
CA ILE A 49 4.05 -10.55 5.83
C ILE A 49 3.67 -11.66 4.86
N HIS A 50 4.68 -12.30 4.27
CA HIS A 50 4.51 -13.49 3.45
C HIS A 50 4.71 -14.72 4.33
N LEU A 51 3.69 -15.54 4.46
CA LEU A 51 3.70 -16.75 5.28
C LEU A 51 3.40 -17.97 4.41
N ARG A 52 4.01 -19.10 4.74
CA ARG A 52 3.63 -20.39 4.14
C ARG A 52 2.56 -21.06 5.01
N THR A 53 1.57 -21.66 4.38
CA THR A 53 0.49 -22.39 5.09
C THR A 53 1.05 -23.44 6.04
N GLU A 54 2.16 -24.09 5.67
CA GLU A 54 2.85 -25.12 6.47
C GLU A 54 3.37 -24.61 7.82
N THR A 55 3.69 -23.31 7.92
CA THR A 55 4.18 -22.70 9.16
C THR A 55 3.08 -22.26 10.10
N ILE A 56 1.84 -22.25 9.61
CA ILE A 56 0.68 -21.75 10.35
C ILE A 56 0.04 -22.93 11.10
N LYS A 57 -0.20 -22.74 12.39
CA LYS A 57 -0.95 -23.63 13.23
C LYS A 57 -2.45 -23.32 13.17
N HIS A 58 -2.78 -22.03 13.18
CA HIS A 58 -4.15 -21.55 13.21
C HIS A 58 -4.28 -20.21 12.50
N LEU A 59 -5.31 -20.05 11.67
CA LEU A 59 -5.72 -18.79 11.07
C LEU A 59 -7.22 -18.63 11.27
N GLY A 60 -7.60 -17.67 12.11
CA GLY A 60 -8.97 -17.26 12.34
C GLY A 60 -9.25 -15.89 11.75
N LEU A 61 -10.39 -15.75 11.10
CA LEU A 61 -10.87 -14.47 10.61
C LEU A 61 -11.63 -13.71 11.70
N SER A 62 -11.72 -12.43 11.55
CA SER A 62 -12.45 -11.52 12.41
C SER A 62 -13.95 -11.85 12.55
N ASN A 63 -14.55 -12.53 11.57
CA ASN A 63 -15.93 -13.00 11.61
C ASN A 63 -16.10 -14.30 12.41
N GLY A 64 -15.03 -14.84 13.03
CA GLY A 64 -15.02 -16.09 13.79
C GLY A 64 -14.81 -17.34 12.95
N GLU A 65 -14.64 -17.21 11.64
CA GLU A 65 -14.37 -18.33 10.74
C GLU A 65 -12.90 -18.78 10.85
N ILE A 66 -12.68 -20.08 10.93
CA ILE A 66 -11.34 -20.68 10.98
C ILE A 66 -10.97 -21.19 9.60
N ILE A 67 -9.99 -20.57 8.99
CA ILE A 67 -9.50 -20.92 7.65
C ILE A 67 -8.45 -22.03 7.71
N ILE A 68 -7.52 -21.95 8.67
CA ILE A 68 -6.48 -22.97 8.86
C ILE A 68 -6.56 -23.49 10.28
N LYS A 69 -6.64 -24.82 10.39
CA LYS A 69 -6.55 -25.55 11.65
C LYS A 69 -5.74 -26.80 11.44
N ASP A 70 -4.70 -26.99 12.25
CA ASP A 70 -3.85 -28.20 12.26
C ASP A 70 -3.39 -28.65 10.85
N ASN A 71 -2.87 -27.72 10.05
CA ASN A 71 -2.41 -27.90 8.67
C ASN A 71 -3.52 -28.14 7.63
N SER A 72 -4.76 -28.15 8.01
CA SER A 72 -5.86 -28.27 7.05
C SER A 72 -6.37 -26.88 6.66
N LEU A 73 -6.41 -26.63 5.35
CA LEU A 73 -6.99 -25.41 4.78
C LEU A 73 -8.48 -25.66 4.53
N ASN A 74 -9.32 -25.01 5.33
CA ASN A 74 -10.77 -25.15 5.27
C ASN A 74 -11.38 -23.92 4.56
N LEU A 75 -11.31 -23.90 3.24
CA LEU A 75 -11.87 -22.84 2.40
C LEU A 75 -12.94 -23.41 1.47
N SER A 76 -14.07 -22.74 1.39
CA SER A 76 -15.02 -22.98 0.33
C SER A 76 -14.42 -22.60 -1.03
N LYS A 77 -14.92 -23.21 -2.10
CA LYS A 77 -14.45 -22.94 -3.46
C LYS A 77 -14.55 -21.46 -3.82
N TYR A 78 -15.59 -20.77 -3.34
CA TYR A 78 -15.83 -19.34 -3.56
C TYR A 78 -14.80 -18.47 -2.80
N GLN A 79 -14.56 -18.77 -1.52
CA GLN A 79 -13.56 -18.06 -0.71
C GLN A 79 -12.16 -18.20 -1.28
N LYS A 80 -11.80 -19.40 -1.74
CA LYS A 80 -10.52 -19.67 -2.39
C LYS A 80 -10.33 -18.80 -3.64
N ALA A 81 -11.35 -18.67 -4.48
CA ALA A 81 -11.31 -17.82 -5.67
C ALA A 81 -11.17 -16.34 -5.30
N SER A 82 -11.92 -15.85 -4.32
CA SER A 82 -11.86 -14.46 -3.86
C SER A 82 -10.47 -14.11 -3.28
N LEU A 83 -9.93 -14.95 -2.43
CA LEU A 83 -8.60 -14.74 -1.81
C LEU A 83 -7.46 -14.82 -2.84
N LEU A 84 -7.61 -15.66 -3.87
CA LEU A 84 -6.66 -15.73 -4.98
C LEU A 84 -6.68 -14.44 -5.82
N LEU A 85 -7.86 -13.89 -6.10
CA LEU A 85 -7.99 -12.63 -6.82
C LEU A 85 -7.36 -11.47 -6.03
N SER A 86 -7.62 -11.40 -4.73
CA SER A 86 -7.02 -10.39 -3.85
C SER A 86 -5.49 -10.51 -3.81
N TYR A 87 -4.96 -11.73 -3.74
CA TYR A 87 -3.53 -11.98 -3.77
C TYR A 87 -2.89 -11.47 -5.07
N ASN A 88 -3.47 -11.83 -6.21
CA ASN A 88 -2.94 -11.42 -7.52
C ASN A 88 -3.03 -9.90 -7.71
N SER A 89 -4.13 -9.28 -7.30
CA SER A 89 -4.29 -7.81 -7.34
C SER A 89 -3.21 -7.10 -6.53
N TYR A 90 -2.89 -7.61 -5.33
CA TYR A 90 -1.82 -7.04 -4.52
C TYR A 90 -0.44 -7.17 -5.19
N GLU A 91 -0.13 -8.32 -5.76
CA GLU A 91 1.15 -8.56 -6.46
C GLU A 91 1.29 -7.65 -7.69
N GLU A 92 0.22 -7.42 -8.43
CA GLU A 92 0.20 -6.48 -9.57
C GLU A 92 0.43 -5.03 -9.11
N GLN A 93 -0.28 -4.59 -8.07
CA GLN A 93 -0.07 -3.25 -7.49
C GLN A 93 1.35 -3.05 -6.99
N LYS A 94 1.93 -4.06 -6.35
CA LYS A 94 3.31 -4.02 -5.87
C LYS A 94 4.29 -3.87 -7.04
N LYS A 95 4.13 -4.63 -8.11
CA LYS A 95 4.97 -4.52 -9.32
C LYS A 95 4.87 -3.12 -9.93
N LEU A 96 3.67 -2.56 -10.03
CA LEU A 96 3.48 -1.20 -10.53
C LEU A 96 4.18 -0.18 -9.63
N TYR A 97 4.07 -0.31 -8.31
CA TYR A 97 4.71 0.57 -7.35
C TYR A 97 6.24 0.48 -7.42
N ASP A 98 6.79 -0.74 -7.48
CA ASP A 98 8.23 -0.97 -7.59
C ASP A 98 8.77 -0.42 -8.93
N ASN A 99 8.03 -0.58 -10.03
CA ASN A 99 8.37 0.02 -11.32
C ASN A 99 8.32 1.56 -11.27
N TYR A 100 7.32 2.14 -10.58
CA TYR A 100 7.21 3.59 -10.44
C TYR A 100 8.34 4.16 -9.59
N LYS A 101 8.86 3.40 -8.62
CA LYS A 101 9.96 3.78 -7.74
C LYS A 101 11.35 3.67 -8.40
N SER A 102 11.44 3.17 -9.63
CA SER A 102 12.72 3.16 -10.36
C SER A 102 13.21 4.60 -10.56
N PRO A 103 14.50 4.87 -10.37
CA PRO A 103 15.05 6.24 -10.46
C PRO A 103 14.71 6.93 -11.79
N GLU A 104 14.65 6.16 -12.87
CA GLU A 104 14.27 6.65 -14.20
C GLU A 104 12.84 7.21 -14.25
N ASN A 105 11.89 6.58 -13.58
CA ASN A 105 10.48 7.01 -13.57
C ASN A 105 10.25 8.20 -12.63
N ILE A 106 11.04 8.31 -11.56
CA ILE A 106 10.97 9.46 -10.64
C ILE A 106 11.45 10.72 -11.34
N VAL A 107 12.52 10.62 -12.13
CA VAL A 107 13.05 11.74 -12.94
C VAL A 107 12.00 12.18 -13.96
N PHE A 108 11.35 11.24 -14.66
CA PHE A 108 10.32 11.55 -15.64
C PHE A 108 9.09 12.24 -15.03
N ALA A 109 8.62 11.76 -13.89
CA ALA A 109 7.50 12.38 -13.16
C ALA A 109 7.85 13.79 -12.67
N GLY A 110 9.07 13.99 -12.17
CA GLY A 110 9.59 15.30 -11.78
C GLY A 110 9.62 16.28 -12.96
N CYS A 111 10.15 15.87 -14.11
CA CYS A 111 10.17 16.70 -15.32
C CYS A 111 8.76 17.08 -15.81
N CYS A 112 7.81 16.13 -15.81
CA CYS A 112 6.43 16.41 -16.19
C CYS A 112 5.77 17.42 -15.24
N PHE A 113 6.02 17.31 -13.93
CA PHE A 113 5.48 18.25 -12.96
C PHE A 113 6.01 19.68 -13.15
N PHE A 114 7.30 19.80 -13.47
CA PHE A 114 7.92 21.09 -13.78
C PHE A 114 7.36 21.72 -15.06
N ILE A 115 7.17 20.93 -16.12
CA ILE A 115 6.61 21.40 -17.39
C ILE A 115 5.17 21.90 -17.18
N ILE A 116 4.35 21.15 -16.45
CA ILE A 116 2.96 21.54 -16.15
C ILE A 116 2.93 22.83 -15.30
N SER A 117 3.79 22.92 -14.28
CA SER A 117 3.89 24.11 -13.44
C SER A 117 4.33 25.34 -14.26
N ALA A 118 5.27 25.17 -15.18
CA ALA A 118 5.72 26.22 -16.09
C ALA A 118 4.60 26.69 -17.04
N MET A 119 3.79 25.75 -17.56
CA MET A 119 2.64 26.09 -18.40
C MET A 119 1.55 26.88 -17.64
N ILE A 120 1.29 26.51 -16.38
CA ILE A 120 0.31 27.21 -15.54
C ILE A 120 0.78 28.63 -15.24
N ILE A 121 2.07 28.81 -14.91
CA ILE A 121 2.65 30.13 -14.62
C ILE A 121 2.64 31.01 -15.86
N SER A 122 2.98 30.47 -17.03
CA SER A 122 2.98 31.21 -18.30
C SER A 122 1.56 31.58 -18.77
N SER A 123 0.55 30.76 -18.45
CA SER A 123 -0.85 31.07 -18.78
C SER A 123 -1.47 32.12 -17.86
N SER A 124 -1.00 32.22 -16.61
CA SER A 124 -1.49 33.23 -15.66
C SER A 124 -0.83 34.62 -15.85
N SER A 125 0.30 34.72 -16.54
CA SER A 125 1.02 35.97 -16.77
C SER A 125 0.53 36.78 -17.99
N ASN A 126 -0.56 36.37 -18.63
CA ASN A 126 -1.17 37.12 -19.74
C ASN A 126 -2.00 38.34 -19.29
N SER A 127 -1.85 38.77 -18.03
CA SER A 127 -2.41 39.98 -17.46
C SER A 127 -1.28 40.94 -17.08
N LYS A 128 -0.92 41.82 -18.02
CA LYS A 128 -0.06 43.03 -17.88
C LYS A 128 1.41 42.82 -17.44
N GLY A 129 2.28 42.84 -18.43
CA GLY A 129 3.55 43.61 -18.47
C GLY A 129 4.52 43.40 -17.31
N SER A 130 5.39 42.41 -17.43
CA SER A 130 6.76 42.53 -16.91
C SER A 130 7.61 41.42 -17.53
N ASN A 131 8.68 41.82 -18.20
CA ASN A 131 9.67 40.98 -18.88
C ASN A 131 10.56 40.23 -17.88
N ASP A 132 10.01 39.29 -17.12
CA ASP A 132 10.82 38.50 -16.16
C ASP A 132 10.76 36.98 -16.44
N SER A 133 10.87 36.62 -17.73
CA SER A 133 11.05 35.22 -18.14
C SER A 133 12.44 34.68 -17.77
N GLY A 134 13.38 35.53 -17.37
CA GLY A 134 14.75 35.14 -16.99
C GLY A 134 14.87 34.41 -15.68
N GLY A 135 13.96 34.63 -14.73
CA GLY A 135 14.01 34.02 -13.39
C GLY A 135 13.70 32.53 -13.40
N PHE A 136 12.70 32.12 -14.18
CA PHE A 136 12.33 30.71 -14.31
C PHE A 136 13.43 29.87 -14.96
N TRP A 137 13.98 30.34 -16.07
CA TRP A 137 15.02 29.60 -16.78
C TRP A 137 16.30 29.45 -15.95
N ARG A 138 16.70 30.47 -15.19
CA ARG A 138 17.82 30.36 -14.24
C ARG A 138 17.57 29.35 -13.11
N ALA A 139 16.36 29.31 -12.54
CA ALA A 139 15.99 28.34 -11.52
C ALA A 139 16.00 26.91 -12.07
N PHE A 140 15.50 26.74 -13.30
CA PHE A 140 15.51 25.45 -14.00
C PHE A 140 16.95 24.98 -14.32
N GLU A 141 17.79 25.87 -14.80
CA GLU A 141 19.19 25.57 -15.13
C GLU A 141 19.99 25.20 -13.87
N ASN A 142 19.80 25.90 -12.76
CA ASN A 142 20.41 25.56 -11.48
C ASN A 142 19.93 24.21 -10.92
N PHE A 143 18.63 23.90 -11.08
CA PHE A 143 18.07 22.60 -10.71
C PHE A 143 18.67 21.47 -11.53
N MET A 144 18.74 21.61 -12.86
CA MET A 144 19.30 20.61 -13.74
C MET A 144 20.79 20.39 -13.49
N ASN A 145 21.55 21.45 -13.27
CA ASN A 145 22.99 21.37 -12.95
C ASN A 145 23.27 20.71 -11.58
N GLY A 146 22.38 20.88 -10.59
CA GLY A 146 22.49 20.17 -9.30
C GLY A 146 22.12 18.71 -9.38
N PHE A 147 21.31 18.30 -10.37
CA PHE A 147 20.84 16.91 -10.50
C PHE A 147 21.76 16.02 -11.32
N PHE A 148 22.57 16.59 -12.22
CA PHE A 148 23.48 15.84 -13.10
C PHE A 148 24.96 15.90 -12.69
N ASN A 149 25.31 16.61 -11.61
CA ASN A 149 26.69 16.76 -11.14
C ASN A 149 27.00 16.06 -9.80
N ASP A 150 26.08 15.22 -9.29
CA ASP A 150 26.32 14.25 -8.23
C ASP A 150 26.37 12.82 -8.82
#